data_6612fce424e0128900d3e7d7c42a272b
#
_entry.id   6612fce424e0128900d3e7d7c42a272b
#
_cell.length_a   1.000
_cell.length_b   1.000
_cell.length_c   1.000
_cell.angle_alpha   90.00
_cell.angle_beta   90.00
_cell.angle_gamma   90.00
#
_symmetry.space_group_name_H-M   'P 1'
#
loop_
_entity.id
_entity.type
_entity.pdbx_description
1 polymer ?
#
loop_
_entity_poly.entity_id
_entity_poly.type
_entity_poly.pdbx_seq_one_letter_code
_entity_poly.pdbx_strand_id
1 'polypeptide(L)'
;MKSIRWVILLLVVLTFGCSSIDKLTQDGIGQSISTIMDRMGPPARVSPDGRGGSVYTWEKWVPSGWGTGYIWSNTYWADSNGIIYKWR
;
A
#
# COMPACT_ATOMS: atom_id res chain seq x y z
N MET A 1 19.16 39.81 -1.63
CA MET A 1 18.77 39.35 -0.30
C MET A 1 17.38 38.71 -0.27
N LYS A 2 16.43 39.20 -1.06
CA LYS A 2 15.08 38.59 -1.11
C LYS A 2 15.09 37.20 -1.77
N SER A 3 16.02 36.92 -2.68
CA SER A 3 16.12 35.63 -3.38
C SER A 3 16.59 34.48 -2.50
N ILE A 4 17.36 34.72 -1.47
CA ILE A 4 17.89 33.72 -0.57
C ILE A 4 16.76 33.13 0.31
N ARG A 5 15.81 33.94 0.75
CA ARG A 5 14.66 33.46 1.54
C ARG A 5 13.76 32.51 0.76
N TRP A 6 13.57 32.77 -0.51
CA TRP A 6 12.76 31.90 -1.37
C TRP A 6 13.44 30.55 -1.61
N VAL A 7 14.75 30.54 -1.78
CA VAL A 7 15.52 29.30 -2.00
C VAL A 7 15.46 28.41 -0.75
N ILE A 8 15.57 29.00 0.43
CA ILE A 8 15.49 28.25 1.70
C ILE A 8 14.09 27.66 1.89
N LEU A 9 13.04 28.39 1.57
CA LEU A 9 11.67 27.91 1.64
C LEU A 9 11.40 26.75 0.69
N LEU A 10 11.92 26.81 -0.53
CA LEU A 10 11.82 25.74 -1.51
C LEU A 10 12.53 24.46 -1.06
N LEU A 11 13.71 24.58 -0.47
CA LEU A 11 14.47 23.44 0.06
C LEU A 11 13.74 22.75 1.21
N VAL A 12 13.11 23.50 2.09
CA VAL A 12 12.35 22.94 3.23
C VAL A 12 11.11 22.18 2.74
N VAL A 13 10.40 22.70 1.75
CA VAL A 13 9.22 22.04 1.17
C VAL A 13 9.59 20.71 0.49
N LEU A 14 10.71 20.68 -0.22
CA LEU A 14 11.19 19.46 -0.87
C LEU A 14 11.57 18.37 0.12
N THR A 15 12.15 18.73 1.25
CA THR A 15 12.55 17.76 2.28
C THR A 15 11.35 17.10 2.95
N PHE A 16 10.28 17.84 3.22
CA PHE A 16 9.07 17.31 3.82
C PHE A 16 8.31 16.38 2.88
N GLY A 17 8.28 16.67 1.58
CA GLY A 17 7.57 15.87 0.60
C GLY A 17 8.11 14.45 0.45
N CYS A 18 9.44 14.29 0.46
CA CYS A 18 10.07 12.98 0.25
C CYS A 18 9.82 12.00 1.40
N SER A 19 9.88 12.45 2.65
CA SER A 19 9.71 11.55 3.80
C SER A 19 8.28 11.02 3.94
N SER A 20 7.27 11.81 3.56
CA SER A 20 5.87 11.38 3.59
C SER A 20 5.58 10.31 2.55
N ILE A 21 6.15 10.42 1.35
CA ILE A 21 5.95 9.46 0.27
C ILE A 21 6.57 8.10 0.62
N ASP A 22 7.77 8.07 1.18
CA ASP A 22 8.44 6.84 1.56
C ASP A 22 7.66 6.05 2.61
N LYS A 23 7.09 6.73 3.59
CA LYS A 23 6.31 6.08 4.65
C LYS A 23 5.02 5.47 4.11
N LEU A 24 4.32 6.16 3.22
CA LEU A 24 3.11 5.65 2.59
C LEU A 24 3.39 4.44 1.70
N THR A 25 4.54 4.43 1.01
CA THR A 25 4.93 3.35 0.13
C THR A 25 5.20 2.05 0.90
N GLN A 26 5.79 2.11 2.09
CA GLN A 26 6.10 0.94 2.89
C GLN A 26 4.85 0.21 3.37
N ASP A 27 3.83 0.94 3.82
CA ASP A 27 2.63 0.36 4.41
C ASP A 27 1.53 0.06 3.39
N GLY A 28 1.66 0.56 2.16
CA GLY A 28 0.62 0.42 1.13
C GLY A 28 -0.60 1.29 1.37
N ILE A 29 -0.71 1.93 2.52
CA ILE A 29 -1.84 2.80 2.87
C ILE A 29 -1.79 4.07 2.03
N GLY A 30 -2.92 4.46 1.46
CA GLY A 30 -3.02 5.61 0.57
C GLY A 30 -2.73 5.28 -0.89
N GLN A 31 -2.28 4.06 -1.19
CA GLN A 31 -2.06 3.61 -2.56
C GLN A 31 -3.34 3.00 -3.13
N SER A 32 -3.43 2.98 -4.47
CA SER A 32 -4.51 2.30 -5.15
C SER A 32 -4.33 0.78 -5.06
N ILE A 33 -5.44 0.05 -4.88
CA ILE A 33 -5.41 -1.40 -4.85
C ILE A 33 -4.90 -1.99 -6.16
N SER A 34 -5.09 -1.28 -7.29
CA SER A 34 -4.58 -1.70 -8.59
C SER A 34 -3.05 -1.80 -8.60
N THR A 35 -2.36 -0.96 -7.85
CA THR A 35 -0.90 -1.01 -7.70
C THR A 35 -0.47 -2.33 -7.05
N ILE A 36 -1.20 -2.80 -6.05
CA ILE A 36 -0.94 -4.07 -5.39
C ILE A 36 -1.24 -5.24 -6.34
N MET A 37 -2.33 -5.14 -7.11
CA MET A 37 -2.68 -6.17 -8.10
C MET A 37 -1.62 -6.29 -9.21
N ASP A 38 -1.04 -5.17 -9.65
CA ASP A 38 0.04 -5.17 -10.64
C ASP A 38 1.30 -5.88 -10.12
N ARG A 39 1.55 -5.76 -8.82
CA ARG A 39 2.72 -6.37 -8.18
C ARG A 39 2.50 -7.84 -7.83
N MET A 40 1.32 -8.17 -7.29
CA MET A 40 1.03 -9.47 -6.70
C MET A 40 0.11 -10.36 -7.54
N GLY A 41 -0.44 -9.82 -8.63
CA GLY A 41 -1.40 -10.53 -9.46
C GLY A 41 -2.82 -10.43 -8.88
N PRO A 42 -3.77 -11.23 -9.42
CA PRO A 42 -5.15 -11.21 -8.95
C PRO A 42 -5.27 -11.75 -7.52
N PRO A 43 -6.19 -11.18 -6.70
CA PRO A 43 -6.39 -11.67 -5.34
C PRO A 43 -7.10 -13.04 -5.34
N ALA A 44 -6.85 -13.81 -4.30
CA ALA A 44 -7.52 -15.10 -4.09
C ALA A 44 -9.00 -14.91 -3.74
N ARG A 45 -9.32 -13.85 -3.01
CA ARG A 45 -10.70 -13.55 -2.60
C ARG A 45 -10.93 -12.05 -2.57
N VAL A 46 -12.15 -11.66 -2.88
CA VAL A 46 -12.62 -10.27 -2.76
C VAL A 46 -13.98 -10.30 -2.07
N SER A 47 -14.14 -9.49 -1.03
CA SER A 47 -15.41 -9.39 -0.31
C SER A 47 -15.70 -7.93 0.02
N PRO A 48 -16.99 -7.57 0.27
CA PRO A 48 -17.33 -6.21 0.66
C PRO A 48 -16.82 -5.91 2.08
N ASP A 49 -16.43 -4.65 2.31
CA ASP A 49 -15.95 -4.21 3.62
C ASP A 49 -17.06 -3.73 4.55
N GLY A 50 -18.29 -3.66 4.05
CA GLY A 50 -19.43 -3.12 4.79
C GLY A 50 -19.56 -1.60 4.75
N ARG A 51 -18.66 -0.90 4.05
CA ARG A 51 -18.65 0.56 3.98
C ARG A 51 -18.63 1.08 2.53
N GLY A 52 -19.01 0.25 1.58
CA GLY A 52 -18.98 0.61 0.16
C GLY A 52 -17.65 0.30 -0.53
N GLY A 53 -16.65 -0.17 0.20
CA GLY A 53 -15.38 -0.62 -0.35
C GLY A 53 -15.27 -2.13 -0.46
N SER A 54 -14.06 -2.62 -0.59
CA SER A 54 -13.79 -4.06 -0.74
C SER A 54 -12.59 -4.49 0.07
N VAL A 55 -12.59 -5.78 0.43
CA VAL A 55 -11.48 -6.42 1.12
C VAL A 55 -10.85 -7.42 0.15
N TYR A 56 -9.57 -7.28 -0.09
CA TYR A 56 -8.80 -8.11 -1.02
C TYR A 56 -7.83 -8.97 -0.24
N THR A 57 -7.85 -10.29 -0.50
CA THR A 57 -6.97 -11.24 0.17
C THR A 57 -6.13 -11.98 -0.85
N TRP A 58 -4.81 -11.98 -0.64
CA TRP A 58 -3.86 -12.79 -1.40
C TRP A 58 -3.39 -13.93 -0.53
N GLU A 59 -3.29 -15.11 -1.13
CA GLU A 59 -2.80 -16.30 -0.45
C GLU A 59 -1.71 -16.94 -1.32
N LYS A 60 -0.68 -17.47 -0.66
CA LYS A 60 0.43 -18.12 -1.34
C LYS A 60 0.90 -19.32 -0.52
N TRP A 61 1.04 -20.46 -1.18
CA TRP A 61 1.64 -21.63 -0.57
C TRP A 61 3.16 -21.44 -0.51
N VAL A 62 3.74 -21.57 0.67
CA VAL A 62 5.18 -21.47 0.89
C VAL A 62 5.67 -22.83 1.38
N PRO A 63 6.42 -23.58 0.54
CA PRO A 63 6.94 -24.87 0.95
C PRO A 63 8.08 -24.70 1.98
N SER A 64 8.03 -25.50 3.04
CA SER A 64 9.07 -25.51 4.08
C SER A 64 9.96 -26.75 4.03
N GLY A 65 9.81 -27.59 3.00
CA GLY A 65 10.57 -28.81 2.80
C GLY A 65 9.82 -30.07 3.23
N TRP A 66 10.26 -31.22 2.72
CA TRP A 66 9.73 -32.54 3.12
C TRP A 66 8.20 -32.71 2.93
N GLY A 67 7.64 -32.06 1.93
CA GLY A 67 6.21 -32.14 1.64
C GLY A 67 5.34 -31.30 2.57
N THR A 68 5.93 -30.52 3.46
CA THR A 68 5.21 -29.61 4.36
C THR A 68 5.32 -28.16 3.87
N GLY A 69 4.48 -27.30 4.43
CA GLY A 69 4.51 -25.87 4.10
C GLY A 69 3.41 -25.14 4.84
N TYR A 70 3.26 -23.86 4.53
CA TYR A 70 2.23 -23.03 5.12
C TYR A 70 1.62 -22.11 4.07
N ILE A 71 0.42 -21.62 4.35
CA ILE A 71 -0.25 -20.63 3.50
C ILE A 71 0.07 -19.24 4.04
N TRP A 72 0.78 -18.44 3.23
CA TRP A 72 0.98 -17.03 3.51
C TRP A 72 -0.25 -16.26 3.01
N SER A 73 -0.78 -15.38 3.84
CA SER A 73 -1.92 -14.56 3.46
C SER A 73 -1.66 -13.10 3.77
N ASN A 74 -2.19 -12.23 2.91
CA ASN A 74 -2.10 -10.79 3.07
C ASN A 74 -3.43 -10.18 2.66
N THR A 75 -3.96 -9.26 3.48
CA THR A 75 -5.29 -8.69 3.27
C THR A 75 -5.20 -7.17 3.25
N TYR A 76 -5.89 -6.57 2.27
CA TYR A 76 -5.97 -5.12 2.12
C TYR A 76 -7.43 -4.69 2.07
N TRP A 77 -7.76 -3.65 2.82
CA TRP A 77 -9.07 -3.00 2.80
C TRP A 77 -8.94 -1.74 1.95
N ALA A 78 -9.74 -1.64 0.90
CA ALA A 78 -9.79 -0.48 0.01
C ALA A 78 -11.17 0.16 0.09
N ASP A 79 -11.23 1.50 -0.01
CA ASP A 79 -12.48 2.24 -0.01
C ASP A 79 -13.18 2.15 -1.37
N SER A 80 -14.30 2.87 -1.54
CA SER A 80 -15.06 2.87 -2.79
C SER A 80 -14.30 3.42 -3.98
N ASN A 81 -13.24 4.18 -3.74
CA ASN A 81 -12.36 4.71 -4.76
C ASN A 81 -11.16 3.78 -5.06
N GLY A 82 -11.07 2.65 -4.37
CA GLY A 82 -9.97 1.71 -4.53
C GLY A 82 -8.70 2.11 -3.82
N ILE A 83 -8.78 3.00 -2.83
CA ILE A 83 -7.61 3.46 -2.07
C ILE A 83 -7.51 2.65 -0.77
N ILE A 84 -6.34 2.10 -0.52
CA ILE A 84 -6.08 1.26 0.65
C ILE A 84 -6.07 2.10 1.91
N TYR A 85 -6.87 1.73 2.90
CA TYR A 85 -6.91 2.41 4.19
C TYR A 85 -6.50 1.50 5.35
N LYS A 86 -6.40 0.19 5.14
CA LYS A 86 -6.02 -0.77 6.17
C LYS A 86 -5.39 -1.99 5.51
N TRP A 87 -4.45 -2.64 6.19
CA TRP A 87 -3.87 -3.90 5.74
C TRP A 87 -3.57 -4.80 6.95
N ARG A 88 -3.42 -6.08 6.65
CA ARG A 88 -3.16 -7.06 7.71
C ARG A 88 -2.21 -8.17 7.25
#